data_e532502b652bd8f0465da5e6f48f8813
#
_entry.id   e532502b652bd8f0465da5e6f48f8813
#
_cell.length_a   1.000
_cell.length_b   1.000
_cell.length_c   1.000
_cell.angle_alpha   90.00
_cell.angle_beta   90.00
_cell.angle_gamma   90.00
#
_symmetry.space_group_name_H-M   'P 1'
#
loop_
_entity.id
_entity.type
_entity.pdbx_description
1 polymer ?
#
loop_
_entity_poly.entity_id
_entity_poly.type
_entity_poly.pdbx_seq_one_letter_code
_entity_poly.pdbx_strand_id
1 'polypeptide(L)'
;MEVIVVAKGQRKNHVEKLRLQLQDVQDAIVQYETCIDTLKNKAGQLTEQLNQEEFKEIMLLLDEQGLSMSDLKDMIRNLNERRSA
;
A
#
# COMPACT_ATOMS: atom_id res chain seq x y z
N MET A 1 43.31 -39.49 7.01
CA MET A 1 42.08 -39.77 6.24
C MET A 1 40.79 -39.48 6.99
N GLU A 2 40.73 -39.84 8.27
CA GLU A 2 39.52 -39.57 9.10
C GLU A 2 39.25 -38.07 9.22
N VAL A 3 40.23 -37.24 9.31
CA VAL A 3 40.11 -35.79 9.42
C VAL A 3 39.45 -35.20 8.18
N ILE A 4 39.78 -35.72 7.00
CA ILE A 4 39.22 -35.27 5.72
C ILE A 4 37.73 -35.68 5.61
N VAL A 5 37.38 -36.89 6.05
CA VAL A 5 35.99 -37.38 6.05
C VAL A 5 35.13 -36.57 6.99
N VAL A 6 35.63 -36.27 8.19
CA VAL A 6 34.92 -35.42 9.18
C VAL A 6 34.76 -34.00 8.63
N ALA A 7 35.75 -33.44 7.99
CA ALA A 7 35.66 -32.11 7.37
C ALA A 7 34.62 -32.07 6.26
N LYS A 8 34.51 -33.10 5.44
CA LYS A 8 33.48 -33.22 4.39
C LYS A 8 32.08 -33.27 5.02
N GLY A 9 31.91 -34.06 6.08
CA GLY A 9 30.67 -34.16 6.80
C GLY A 9 30.24 -32.84 7.42
N GLN A 10 31.18 -32.13 8.02
CA GLN A 10 30.94 -30.79 8.59
C GLN A 10 30.57 -29.76 7.51
N ARG A 11 31.23 -29.78 6.36
CA ARG A 11 30.91 -28.90 5.25
C ARG A 11 29.50 -29.17 4.72
N LYS A 12 29.12 -30.41 4.57
CA LYS A 12 27.79 -30.82 4.11
C LYS A 12 26.72 -30.31 5.08
N ASN A 13 26.91 -30.52 6.37
CA ASN A 13 25.97 -30.03 7.39
C ASN A 13 25.89 -28.51 7.41
N HIS A 14 27.02 -27.83 7.22
CA HIS A 14 27.06 -26.38 7.17
C HIS A 14 26.33 -25.83 5.95
N VAL A 15 26.51 -26.46 4.79
CA VAL A 15 25.81 -26.09 3.57
C VAL A 15 24.29 -26.30 3.71
N GLU A 16 23.88 -27.42 4.30
CA GLU A 16 22.46 -27.68 4.56
C GLU A 16 21.85 -26.66 5.50
N LYS A 17 22.56 -26.29 6.58
CA LYS A 17 22.13 -25.25 7.50
C LYS A 17 21.91 -23.93 6.77
N LEU A 18 22.85 -23.54 5.94
CA LEU A 18 22.78 -22.30 5.18
C LEU A 18 21.60 -22.31 4.19
N ARG A 19 21.35 -23.45 3.55
CA ARG A 19 20.21 -23.61 2.66
C ARG A 19 18.89 -23.45 3.39
N LEU A 20 18.78 -24.06 4.58
CA LEU A 20 17.57 -23.93 5.41
C LEU A 20 17.37 -22.50 5.88
N GLN A 21 18.43 -21.83 6.31
CA GLN A 21 18.37 -20.43 6.71
C GLN A 21 17.95 -19.54 5.54
N LEU A 22 18.50 -19.81 4.36
CA LEU A 22 18.13 -19.07 3.14
C LEU A 22 16.65 -19.28 2.82
N GLN A 23 16.18 -20.52 2.90
CA GLN A 23 14.77 -20.83 2.65
C GLN A 23 13.86 -20.09 3.63
N ASP A 24 14.22 -20.09 4.92
CA ASP A 24 13.44 -19.38 5.95
C ASP A 24 13.37 -17.89 5.68
N VAL A 25 14.48 -17.29 5.25
CA VAL A 25 14.54 -15.87 4.90
C VAL A 25 13.68 -15.58 3.66
N GLN A 26 13.77 -16.44 2.64
CA GLN A 26 12.96 -16.30 1.42
C GLN A 26 11.47 -16.40 1.74
N ASP A 27 11.08 -17.34 2.60
CA ASP A 27 9.68 -17.49 3.02
C ASP A 27 9.21 -16.25 3.80
N ALA A 28 10.07 -15.70 4.64
CA ALA A 28 9.77 -14.47 5.37
C ALA A 28 9.58 -13.29 4.42
N ILE A 29 10.41 -13.18 3.39
CA ILE A 29 10.27 -12.13 2.36
C ILE A 29 8.91 -12.22 1.68
N VAL A 30 8.48 -13.41 1.29
CA VAL A 30 7.17 -13.63 0.65
C VAL A 30 6.04 -13.20 1.59
N GLN A 31 6.13 -13.56 2.86
CA GLN A 31 5.13 -13.17 3.86
C GLN A 31 5.05 -11.66 4.03
N TYR A 32 6.20 -10.99 4.09
CA TYR A 32 6.25 -9.53 4.22
C TYR A 32 5.71 -8.84 2.97
N GLU A 33 6.02 -9.35 1.79
CA GLU A 33 5.48 -8.82 0.53
C GLU A 33 3.96 -8.92 0.50
N THR A 34 3.41 -10.05 0.94
CA THR A 34 1.97 -10.25 1.06
C THR A 34 1.35 -9.26 2.05
N CYS A 35 2.01 -9.06 3.19
CA CYS A 35 1.56 -8.07 4.18
C CYS A 35 1.56 -6.66 3.61
N ILE A 36 2.60 -6.29 2.86
CA ILE A 36 2.70 -4.97 2.22
C ILE A 36 1.55 -4.79 1.22
N ASP A 37 1.27 -5.79 0.40
CA ASP A 37 0.19 -5.73 -0.58
C ASP A 37 -1.16 -5.57 0.11
N THR A 38 -1.40 -6.31 1.19
CA THR A 38 -2.62 -6.22 1.99
C THR A 38 -2.77 -4.81 2.58
N LEU A 39 -1.70 -4.26 3.11
CA LEU A 39 -1.71 -2.91 3.69
C LEU A 39 -1.94 -1.84 2.62
N LYS A 40 -1.35 -1.99 1.44
CA LYS A 40 -1.59 -1.07 0.31
C LYS A 40 -3.05 -1.10 -0.13
N ASN A 41 -3.64 -2.28 -0.21
CA ASN A 41 -5.05 -2.43 -0.56
C ASN A 41 -5.94 -1.76 0.50
N LYS A 42 -5.63 -1.96 1.77
CA LYS A 42 -6.35 -1.34 2.87
C LYS A 42 -6.23 0.18 2.85
N ALA A 43 -5.03 0.69 2.59
CA ALA A 43 -4.80 2.13 2.45
C ALA A 43 -5.62 2.72 1.30
N GLY A 44 -5.69 2.00 0.17
CA GLY A 44 -6.52 2.40 -0.97
C GLY A 44 -7.99 2.46 -0.62
N GLN A 45 -8.50 1.44 0.08
CA GLN A 45 -9.89 1.41 0.54
C GLN A 45 -10.21 2.53 1.51
N LEU A 46 -9.31 2.81 2.45
CA LEU A 46 -9.50 3.90 3.42
C LEU A 46 -9.48 5.27 2.72
N THR A 47 -8.59 5.44 1.75
CA THR A 47 -8.54 6.66 0.94
C THR A 47 -9.85 6.88 0.20
N GLU A 48 -10.40 5.82 -0.40
CA GLU A 48 -11.68 5.89 -1.10
C GLU A 48 -12.81 6.23 -0.15
N GLN A 49 -12.86 5.58 1.03
CA GLN A 49 -13.88 5.89 2.05
C GLN A 49 -13.77 7.33 2.53
N LEU A 50 -12.55 7.80 2.75
CA LEU A 50 -12.32 9.18 3.16
C LEU A 50 -12.83 10.16 2.09
N ASN A 51 -12.53 9.91 0.83
CA ASN A 51 -13.00 10.73 -0.28
C ASN A 51 -14.53 10.75 -0.36
N GLN A 52 -15.18 9.61 -0.13
CA GLN A 52 -16.63 9.53 -0.11
C GLN A 52 -17.24 10.33 1.04
N GLU A 53 -16.65 10.25 2.23
CA GLU A 53 -17.12 10.99 3.40
C GLU A 53 -16.91 12.49 3.21
N GLU A 54 -15.77 12.91 2.68
CA GLU A 54 -15.49 14.31 2.36
C GLU A 54 -16.49 14.83 1.32
N PHE A 55 -16.82 14.03 0.31
CA PHE A 55 -17.83 14.38 -0.69
C PHE A 55 -19.18 14.59 -0.05
N LYS A 56 -19.59 13.69 0.85
CA LYS A 56 -20.85 13.83 1.60
C LYS A 56 -20.88 15.10 2.43
N GLU A 57 -19.77 15.44 3.09
CA GLU A 57 -19.66 16.69 3.86
C GLU A 57 -19.85 17.92 2.97
N ILE A 58 -19.23 17.90 1.79
CA ILE A 58 -19.37 19.00 0.82
C ILE A 58 -20.82 19.12 0.37
N MET A 59 -21.47 18.00 0.09
CA MET A 59 -22.88 18.00 -0.32
C MET A 59 -23.79 18.53 0.77
N LEU A 60 -23.54 18.18 2.04
CA LEU A 60 -24.29 18.70 3.17
C LEU A 60 -24.11 20.22 3.32
N LEU A 61 -22.89 20.69 3.17
CA LEU A 61 -22.59 22.13 3.23
C LEU A 61 -23.29 22.89 2.12
N LEU A 62 -23.32 22.35 0.92
CA LEU A 62 -24.05 22.95 -0.22
C LEU A 62 -25.55 23.01 0.06
N ASP A 63 -26.13 21.94 0.60
CA ASP A 63 -27.54 21.91 0.97
C ASP A 63 -27.88 22.96 2.02
N GLU A 64 -27.04 23.09 3.05
CA GLU A 64 -27.20 24.09 4.11
C GLU A 64 -27.21 25.51 3.57
N GLN A 65 -26.43 25.75 2.51
CA GLN A 65 -26.34 27.06 1.88
C GLN A 65 -27.33 27.23 0.71
N GLY A 66 -28.12 26.21 0.45
CA GLY A 66 -29.08 26.24 -0.65
C GLY A 66 -28.45 26.19 -2.04
N LEU A 67 -27.22 25.68 -2.13
CA LEU A 67 -26.50 25.55 -3.38
C LEU A 67 -26.63 24.14 -3.93
N SER A 68 -26.67 24.02 -5.26
CA SER A 68 -26.70 22.74 -5.95
C SER A 68 -25.30 22.39 -6.48
N MET A 69 -25.12 21.15 -6.93
CA MET A 69 -23.90 20.74 -7.60
C MET A 69 -23.64 21.56 -8.88
N SER A 70 -24.71 21.95 -9.58
CA SER A 70 -24.61 22.82 -10.75
C SER A 70 -24.03 24.18 -10.38
N ASP A 71 -24.48 24.74 -9.26
CA ASP A 71 -23.94 26.02 -8.77
C ASP A 71 -22.45 25.92 -8.44
N LEU A 72 -22.02 24.81 -7.84
CA LEU A 72 -20.62 24.57 -7.56
C LEU A 72 -19.79 24.49 -8.85
N LYS A 73 -20.29 23.81 -9.87
CA LYS A 73 -19.62 23.72 -11.17
C LYS A 73 -19.45 25.11 -11.80
N ASP A 74 -20.47 25.92 -11.72
CA ASP A 74 -20.44 27.30 -12.25
C ASP A 74 -19.40 28.13 -11.50
N MET A 75 -19.32 28.01 -10.19
CA MET A 75 -18.31 28.69 -9.40
C MET A 75 -16.89 28.29 -9.80
N ILE A 76 -16.66 27.01 -10.01
CA ILE A 76 -15.36 26.48 -10.43
C ILE A 76 -15.00 27.01 -11.83
N ARG A 77 -15.93 27.01 -12.76
CA ARG A 77 -15.74 27.56 -14.11
C ARG A 77 -15.37 29.04 -14.06
N ASN A 78 -16.08 29.82 -13.25
CA ASN A 78 -15.80 31.24 -13.07
C ASN A 78 -14.39 31.48 -12.53
N LEU A 79 -13.94 30.66 -11.57
CA LEU A 79 -12.59 30.74 -11.04
C LEU A 79 -11.54 30.43 -12.12
N ASN A 80 -11.79 29.41 -12.94
CA ASN A 80 -10.88 29.05 -14.03
C ASN A 80 -10.80 30.13 -15.09
N GLU A 81 -11.93 30.75 -15.46
CA GLU A 81 -11.97 31.88 -16.38
C GLU A 81 -11.18 33.07 -15.86
N ARG A 82 -11.30 33.38 -14.58
CA ARG A 82 -10.52 34.46 -13.96
C ARG A 82 -9.03 34.16 -13.95
N ARG A 83 -8.64 32.91 -13.78
CA ARG A 83 -7.22 32.49 -13.84
C ARG A 83 -6.66 32.59 -15.27
N SER A 84 -7.50 32.36 -16.26
CA SER A 84 -7.10 32.39 -17.69
C SER A 84 -6.95 33.83 -18.20
N ALA A 85 -7.59 34.74 -17.54
CA ALA A 85 -7.50 36.14 -17.89
C ALA A 85 -6.31 36.80 -17.24
#